data_2d4578ef47cd3ff5068ff5bb1cab49c6
#
_entry.id   2d4578ef47cd3ff5068ff5bb1cab49c6
#
_cell.length_a   1.000
_cell.length_b   1.000
_cell.length_c   1.000
_cell.angle_alpha   90.00
_cell.angle_beta   90.00
_cell.angle_gamma   90.00
#
_symmetry.space_group_name_H-M   'P 1'
#
loop_
_entity.id
_entity.type
_entity.pdbx_description
1 polymer ?
#
loop_
_entity_poly.entity_id
_entity_poly.type
_entity_poly.pdbx_seq_one_letter_code
_entity_poly.pdbx_strand_id
1 'polypeptide(L)'
;MMVRFDGVSFSYACAGAPALRDLSCSFAAGQVTWLFGKLGAGSSTLLLASGGFAPILTGGHRTGSVRIGELDPGDIANRAVLAGRIGYVSAQPHLQLSGLAETVFDEVAFAPANLGWDRERIDAAVMHALARVGAGHLVRRVPNELSGGELQRVVIAAMLVLAPEIWLLDEPASALDPATRAGAYALFREEARRGAAVVIATEDADGVLEVADRIIVLDRGQVALDGAPADVLASDACWALGVGSTTVGELWRAATERTPAMALGGVPLTLQAATAKVLRA
;
A
#
# COMPACT_ATOMS: atom_id res chain seq x y z
N MET A 1 7.07 -11.95 -8.54
CA MET A 1 8.06 -10.95 -9.02
C MET A 1 8.60 -10.17 -7.83
N MET A 2 9.74 -9.52 -7.91
CA MET A 2 10.38 -8.78 -6.82
C MET A 2 10.72 -7.37 -7.30
N VAL A 3 10.44 -6.36 -6.48
CA VAL A 3 10.95 -5.00 -6.68
C VAL A 3 12.20 -4.81 -5.83
N ARG A 4 13.27 -4.27 -6.38
CA ARG A 4 14.53 -4.01 -5.68
C ARG A 4 15.01 -2.58 -5.88
N PHE A 5 15.40 -1.96 -4.80
CA PHE A 5 16.08 -0.66 -4.73
C PHE A 5 17.51 -0.86 -4.31
N ASP A 6 18.44 -0.15 -4.96
CA ASP A 6 19.87 -0.18 -4.67
C ASP A 6 20.43 1.23 -4.73
N GLY A 7 20.74 1.81 -3.55
CA GLY A 7 21.29 3.14 -3.37
C GLY A 7 20.45 4.27 -3.99
N VAL A 8 19.11 4.16 -3.92
CA VAL A 8 18.22 5.10 -4.62
C VAL A 8 18.08 6.40 -3.86
N SER A 9 18.37 7.52 -4.54
CA SER A 9 17.98 8.86 -4.12
C SER A 9 17.04 9.48 -5.14
N PHE A 10 16.04 10.21 -4.66
CA PHE A 10 15.08 10.89 -5.53
C PHE A 10 14.74 12.28 -5.02
N SER A 11 14.77 13.27 -5.92
CA SER A 11 14.37 14.66 -5.64
C SER A 11 13.34 15.12 -6.66
N TYR A 12 12.24 15.73 -6.21
CA TYR A 12 11.32 16.44 -7.08
C TYR A 12 11.94 17.72 -7.63
N ALA A 13 11.53 18.15 -8.82
CA ALA A 13 12.16 19.25 -9.54
C ALA A 13 12.28 20.58 -8.76
N CYS A 14 11.32 20.87 -7.87
CA CYS A 14 11.29 22.10 -7.07
C CYS A 14 11.49 21.86 -5.57
N ALA A 15 11.97 20.67 -5.17
CA ALA A 15 12.15 20.36 -3.76
C ALA A 15 13.52 20.82 -3.25
N GLY A 16 13.55 21.43 -2.06
CA GLY A 16 14.79 21.84 -1.39
C GLY A 16 15.61 20.69 -0.78
N ALA A 17 15.04 19.47 -0.74
CA ALA A 17 15.70 18.28 -0.21
C ALA A 17 15.21 17.01 -0.92
N PRO A 18 16.02 15.96 -1.02
CA PRO A 18 15.61 14.69 -1.58
C PRO A 18 14.51 14.01 -0.73
N ALA A 19 13.51 13.47 -1.43
CA ALA A 19 12.43 12.71 -0.82
C ALA A 19 12.86 11.27 -0.48
N LEU A 20 13.80 10.70 -1.23
CA LEU A 20 14.48 9.44 -0.91
C LEU A 20 15.99 9.69 -0.90
N ARG A 21 16.73 9.03 0.02
CA ARG A 21 18.16 9.24 0.24
C ARG A 21 18.88 7.92 0.40
N ASP A 22 19.70 7.56 -0.58
CA ASP A 22 20.54 6.36 -0.56
C ASP A 22 19.78 5.13 -0.02
N LEU A 23 18.55 4.96 -0.52
CA LEU A 23 17.60 3.97 -0.01
C LEU A 23 17.84 2.64 -0.73
N SER A 24 18.02 1.58 0.06
CA SER A 24 18.10 0.21 -0.43
C SER A 24 17.08 -0.65 0.31
N CYS A 25 16.17 -1.29 -0.45
CA CYS A 25 15.19 -2.22 0.07
C CYS A 25 14.67 -3.13 -1.05
N SER A 26 13.80 -4.09 -0.70
CA SER A 26 13.15 -4.94 -1.69
C SER A 26 11.76 -5.35 -1.23
N PHE A 27 10.87 -5.63 -2.20
CA PHE A 27 9.52 -6.16 -1.96
C PHE A 27 9.39 -7.51 -2.65
N ALA A 28 9.13 -8.55 -1.87
CA ALA A 28 9.12 -9.92 -2.36
C ALA A 28 7.72 -10.35 -2.84
N ALA A 29 7.70 -11.23 -3.84
CA ALA A 29 6.48 -11.93 -4.23
C ALA A 29 5.93 -12.78 -3.07
N GLY A 30 4.61 -12.84 -2.96
CA GLY A 30 3.94 -13.59 -1.91
C GLY A 30 3.96 -12.94 -0.52
N GLN A 31 4.42 -11.70 -0.43
CA GLN A 31 4.59 -10.97 0.82
C GLN A 31 3.78 -9.67 0.83
N VAL A 32 3.17 -9.37 1.96
CA VAL A 32 2.62 -8.05 2.29
C VAL A 32 3.67 -7.27 3.07
N THR A 33 4.21 -6.22 2.46
CA THR A 33 5.12 -5.27 3.12
C THR A 33 4.38 -4.00 3.47
N TRP A 34 4.39 -3.64 4.75
CA TRP A 34 3.86 -2.38 5.22
C TRP A 34 4.95 -1.31 5.24
N LEU A 35 4.71 -0.20 4.55
CA LEU A 35 5.53 1.00 4.63
C LEU A 35 4.93 1.94 5.67
N PHE A 36 5.70 2.21 6.70
CA PHE A 36 5.29 3.05 7.82
C PHE A 36 6.27 4.21 8.00
N GLY A 37 5.76 5.36 8.41
CA GLY A 37 6.59 6.54 8.63
C GLY A 37 5.74 7.78 8.82
N LYS A 38 6.34 8.84 9.34
CA LYS A 38 5.67 10.14 9.48
C LYS A 38 5.29 10.72 8.12
N LEU A 39 4.31 11.62 8.12
CA LEU A 39 4.00 12.41 6.94
C LEU A 39 5.28 13.06 6.36
N GLY A 40 5.51 12.85 5.06
CA GLY A 40 6.72 13.32 4.39
C GLY A 40 7.96 12.41 4.56
N ALA A 41 7.85 11.24 5.19
CA ALA A 41 8.96 10.28 5.32
C ALA A 41 9.43 9.68 3.99
N GLY A 42 8.61 9.77 2.91
CA GLY A 42 8.95 9.29 1.58
C GLY A 42 8.17 8.07 1.10
N SER A 43 7.17 7.58 1.85
CA SER A 43 6.41 6.36 1.54
C SER A 43 5.72 6.43 0.17
N SER A 44 4.95 7.49 -0.12
CA SER A 44 4.33 7.68 -1.43
C SER A 44 5.36 7.80 -2.56
N THR A 45 6.50 8.47 -2.31
CA THR A 45 7.57 8.59 -3.29
C THR A 45 8.21 7.23 -3.59
N LEU A 46 8.38 6.39 -2.56
CA LEU A 46 8.91 5.04 -2.71
C LEU A 46 7.96 4.17 -3.55
N LEU A 47 6.64 4.26 -3.31
CA LEU A 47 5.63 3.58 -4.14
C LEU A 47 5.67 4.06 -5.60
N LEU A 48 5.70 5.39 -5.83
CA LEU A 48 5.78 5.96 -7.17
C LEU A 48 7.06 5.52 -7.91
N ALA A 49 8.20 5.48 -7.21
CA ALA A 49 9.46 5.01 -7.78
C ALA A 49 9.43 3.50 -8.07
N SER A 50 8.76 2.70 -7.21
CA SER A 50 8.56 1.26 -7.42
C SER A 50 7.81 0.96 -8.71
N GLY A 51 6.79 1.77 -9.06
CA GLY A 51 5.99 1.62 -10.28
C GLY A 51 6.60 2.32 -11.51
N GLY A 52 7.72 3.03 -11.34
CA GLY A 52 8.30 3.85 -12.42
C GLY A 52 7.52 5.13 -12.72
N PHE A 53 6.55 5.51 -11.89
CA PHE A 53 5.80 6.76 -12.03
C PHE A 53 6.66 7.98 -11.69
N ALA A 54 7.59 7.85 -10.76
CA ALA A 54 8.65 8.80 -10.50
C ALA A 54 9.97 8.28 -11.12
N PRO A 55 10.67 9.08 -11.97
CA PRO A 55 10.43 10.49 -12.34
C PRO A 55 9.50 10.70 -13.54
N ILE A 56 9.01 9.65 -14.21
CA ILE A 56 8.36 9.76 -15.54
C ILE A 56 7.14 10.69 -15.53
N LEU A 57 6.25 10.54 -14.51
CA LEU A 57 5.03 11.35 -14.42
C LEU A 57 5.21 12.56 -13.49
N THR A 58 6.07 12.44 -12.49
CA THR A 58 6.22 13.47 -11.46
C THR A 58 7.31 14.49 -11.80
N GLY A 59 8.14 14.19 -12.78
CA GLY A 59 9.40 14.90 -12.98
C GLY A 59 10.38 14.62 -11.84
N GLY A 60 11.52 15.34 -11.83
CA GLY A 60 12.55 15.18 -10.82
C GLY A 60 13.75 14.36 -11.31
N HIS A 61 14.62 14.01 -10.37
CA HIS A 61 15.86 13.30 -10.66
C HIS A 61 16.03 12.10 -9.72
N ARG A 62 16.37 10.96 -10.31
CA ARG A 62 16.66 9.70 -9.60
C ARG A 62 18.12 9.31 -9.83
N THR A 63 18.80 8.91 -8.76
CA THR A 63 20.07 8.18 -8.81
C THR A 63 19.90 6.79 -8.21
N GLY A 64 20.90 5.92 -8.37
CA GLY A 64 20.76 4.52 -7.96
C GLY A 64 19.91 3.72 -8.94
N SER A 65 19.55 2.48 -8.58
CA SER A 65 18.80 1.60 -9.46
C SER A 65 17.51 1.07 -8.80
N VAL A 66 16.42 1.05 -9.59
CA VAL A 66 15.17 0.34 -9.25
C VAL A 66 14.97 -0.76 -10.28
N ARG A 67 14.68 -1.97 -9.83
CA ARG A 67 14.47 -3.13 -10.70
C ARG A 67 13.21 -3.88 -10.35
N ILE A 68 12.49 -4.31 -11.40
CA ILE A 68 11.40 -5.29 -11.35
C ILE A 68 11.86 -6.49 -12.19
N GLY A 69 12.39 -7.53 -11.54
CA GLY A 69 13.22 -8.51 -12.23
C GLY A 69 14.44 -7.81 -12.84
N GLU A 70 14.62 -7.95 -14.16
CA GLU A 70 15.71 -7.29 -14.91
C GLU A 70 15.34 -5.90 -15.45
N LEU A 71 14.05 -5.50 -15.36
CA LEU A 71 13.54 -4.28 -15.96
C LEU A 71 13.70 -3.09 -15.00
N ASP A 72 14.12 -1.92 -15.52
CA ASP A 72 14.00 -0.64 -14.82
C ASP A 72 12.59 -0.07 -15.09
N PRO A 73 11.73 0.08 -14.07
CA PRO A 73 10.40 0.64 -14.26
C PRO A 73 10.42 2.13 -14.64
N GLY A 74 11.51 2.83 -14.36
CA GLY A 74 11.72 4.23 -14.75
C GLY A 74 12.21 4.41 -16.20
N ASP A 75 12.48 3.32 -16.94
CA ASP A 75 12.77 3.37 -18.36
C ASP A 75 11.47 3.29 -19.16
N ILE A 76 11.22 4.30 -19.99
CA ILE A 76 10.03 4.39 -20.83
C ILE A 76 9.85 3.18 -21.77
N ALA A 77 10.95 2.57 -22.20
CA ALA A 77 10.92 1.38 -23.06
C ALA A 77 10.29 0.16 -22.37
N ASN A 78 10.36 0.09 -21.04
CA ASN A 78 9.82 -1.02 -20.26
C ASN A 78 8.33 -0.85 -19.89
N ARG A 79 7.73 0.31 -20.14
CA ARG A 79 6.36 0.61 -19.71
C ARG A 79 5.32 -0.34 -20.32
N ALA A 80 5.45 -0.65 -21.61
CA ALA A 80 4.52 -1.57 -22.27
C ALA A 80 4.56 -2.97 -21.68
N VAL A 81 5.75 -3.45 -21.28
CA VAL A 81 5.93 -4.76 -20.65
C VAL A 81 5.41 -4.80 -19.23
N LEU A 82 5.51 -3.68 -18.50
CA LEU A 82 5.06 -3.54 -17.12
C LEU A 82 3.58 -3.16 -17.00
N ALA A 83 2.98 -2.68 -18.10
CA ALA A 83 1.55 -2.32 -18.12
C ALA A 83 0.69 -3.55 -17.77
N GLY A 84 -0.26 -3.35 -16.86
CA GLY A 84 -1.12 -4.42 -16.34
C GLY A 84 -0.46 -5.35 -15.32
N ARG A 85 0.87 -5.29 -15.12
CA ARG A 85 1.57 -6.10 -14.10
C ARG A 85 1.72 -5.35 -12.78
N ILE A 86 1.53 -4.04 -12.77
CA ILE A 86 1.61 -3.17 -11.61
C ILE A 86 0.24 -2.53 -11.39
N GLY A 87 -0.38 -2.81 -10.23
CA GLY A 87 -1.56 -2.11 -9.75
C GLY A 87 -1.13 -1.02 -8.77
N TYR A 88 -1.45 0.24 -9.05
CA TYR A 88 -1.21 1.36 -8.16
C TYR A 88 -2.53 1.94 -7.68
N VAL A 89 -2.72 2.05 -6.38
CA VAL A 89 -3.88 2.73 -5.77
C VAL A 89 -3.36 3.93 -4.99
N SER A 90 -3.82 5.12 -5.37
CA SER A 90 -3.43 6.39 -4.79
C SER A 90 -4.28 6.75 -3.57
N ALA A 91 -3.75 7.54 -2.66
CA ALA A 91 -4.48 8.16 -1.56
C ALA A 91 -5.64 9.08 -2.02
N GLN A 92 -5.65 9.45 -3.30
CA GLN A 92 -6.68 10.30 -3.92
C GLN A 92 -7.37 9.56 -5.07
N PRO A 93 -8.35 8.68 -4.80
CA PRO A 93 -8.94 7.80 -5.80
C PRO A 93 -9.61 8.54 -6.95
N HIS A 94 -10.15 9.74 -6.73
CA HIS A 94 -10.77 10.55 -7.78
C HIS A 94 -9.79 11.02 -8.88
N LEU A 95 -8.50 11.10 -8.60
CA LEU A 95 -7.47 11.41 -9.59
C LEU A 95 -7.08 10.20 -10.46
N GLN A 96 -7.58 9.01 -10.13
CA GLN A 96 -7.29 7.78 -10.87
C GLN A 96 -8.38 7.40 -11.87
N LEU A 97 -9.52 8.08 -11.83
CA LEU A 97 -10.56 7.87 -12.83
C LEU A 97 -10.06 8.25 -14.24
N SER A 98 -10.45 7.45 -15.23
CA SER A 98 -10.13 7.72 -16.64
C SER A 98 -10.70 9.06 -17.13
N GLY A 99 -11.80 9.51 -16.52
CA GLY A 99 -12.56 10.69 -16.96
C GLY A 99 -13.32 10.49 -18.28
N LEU A 100 -13.29 9.29 -18.85
CA LEU A 100 -13.91 8.94 -20.12
C LEU A 100 -15.06 7.94 -19.96
N ALA A 101 -15.15 7.29 -18.81
CA ALA A 101 -16.14 6.25 -18.53
C ALA A 101 -17.49 6.84 -18.16
N GLU A 102 -18.55 6.35 -18.79
CA GLU A 102 -19.94 6.72 -18.46
C GLU A 102 -20.46 5.92 -17.26
N THR A 103 -19.97 4.71 -17.08
CA THR A 103 -20.39 3.81 -16.00
C THR A 103 -19.18 3.23 -15.23
N VAL A 104 -19.44 2.69 -14.04
CA VAL A 104 -18.45 1.93 -13.27
C VAL A 104 -17.95 0.73 -14.07
N PHE A 105 -18.82 0.08 -14.86
CA PHE A 105 -18.38 -0.99 -15.76
C PHE A 105 -17.30 -0.50 -16.73
N ASP A 106 -17.55 0.62 -17.41
CA ASP A 106 -16.64 1.19 -18.40
C ASP A 106 -15.33 1.63 -17.77
N GLU A 107 -15.37 2.18 -16.55
CA GLU A 107 -14.17 2.55 -15.80
C GLU A 107 -13.28 1.34 -15.48
N VAL A 108 -13.88 0.25 -14.99
CA VAL A 108 -13.12 -0.98 -14.68
C VAL A 108 -12.66 -1.70 -15.97
N ALA A 109 -13.43 -1.61 -17.05
CA ALA A 109 -13.10 -2.17 -18.36
C ALA A 109 -12.02 -1.38 -19.11
N PHE A 110 -11.74 -0.12 -18.70
CA PHE A 110 -10.87 0.79 -19.44
C PHE A 110 -9.47 0.23 -19.71
N ALA A 111 -8.80 -0.27 -18.67
CA ALA A 111 -7.45 -0.81 -18.82
C ALA A 111 -7.41 -2.14 -19.61
N PRO A 112 -8.27 -3.13 -19.34
CA PRO A 112 -8.36 -4.34 -20.17
C PRO A 112 -8.64 -4.06 -21.64
N ALA A 113 -9.53 -3.10 -21.96
CA ALA A 113 -9.83 -2.73 -23.34
C ALA A 113 -8.60 -2.12 -24.04
N ASN A 114 -7.84 -1.24 -23.36
CA ASN A 114 -6.61 -0.67 -23.89
C ASN A 114 -5.50 -1.73 -24.09
N LEU A 115 -5.55 -2.83 -23.32
CA LEU A 115 -4.65 -3.97 -23.48
C LEU A 115 -5.11 -4.97 -24.57
N GLY A 116 -6.22 -4.66 -25.26
CA GLY A 116 -6.71 -5.44 -26.39
C GLY A 116 -7.40 -6.75 -25.99
N TRP A 117 -7.97 -6.84 -24.77
CA TRP A 117 -8.76 -8.01 -24.37
C TRP A 117 -10.06 -8.07 -25.20
N ASP A 118 -10.52 -9.27 -25.50
CA ASP A 118 -11.84 -9.45 -26.11
C ASP A 118 -12.97 -9.12 -25.12
N ARG A 119 -14.15 -8.82 -25.70
CA ARG A 119 -15.29 -8.36 -24.92
C ARG A 119 -15.78 -9.38 -23.91
N GLU A 120 -15.85 -10.65 -24.27
CA GLU A 120 -16.34 -11.70 -23.38
C GLU A 120 -15.45 -11.85 -22.13
N ARG A 121 -14.14 -11.79 -22.34
CA ARG A 121 -13.16 -11.78 -21.26
C ARG A 121 -13.29 -10.53 -20.36
N ILE A 122 -13.49 -9.35 -20.96
CA ILE A 122 -13.68 -8.10 -20.21
C ILE A 122 -14.94 -8.20 -19.36
N ASP A 123 -16.07 -8.60 -19.94
CA ASP A 123 -17.36 -8.69 -19.27
C ASP A 123 -17.25 -9.60 -18.01
N ALA A 124 -16.65 -10.77 -18.15
CA ALA A 124 -16.45 -11.71 -17.04
C ALA A 124 -15.49 -11.17 -15.96
N ALA A 125 -14.35 -10.58 -16.37
CA ALA A 125 -13.33 -10.09 -15.47
C ALA A 125 -13.79 -8.88 -14.67
N VAL A 126 -14.49 -7.93 -15.30
CA VAL A 126 -15.06 -6.75 -14.66
C VAL A 126 -16.07 -7.14 -13.58
N MET A 127 -17.03 -8.01 -13.93
CA MET A 127 -18.03 -8.47 -12.97
C MET A 127 -17.40 -9.21 -11.80
N HIS A 128 -16.39 -10.04 -12.07
CA HIS A 128 -15.64 -10.73 -11.02
C HIS A 128 -14.90 -9.74 -10.10
N ALA A 129 -14.17 -8.76 -10.66
CA ALA A 129 -13.44 -7.77 -9.88
C ALA A 129 -14.36 -6.93 -9.01
N LEU A 130 -15.49 -6.43 -9.56
CA LEU A 130 -16.49 -5.67 -8.81
C LEU A 130 -17.14 -6.50 -7.69
N ALA A 131 -17.41 -7.78 -7.92
CA ALA A 131 -17.93 -8.65 -6.88
C ALA A 131 -16.96 -8.84 -5.73
N ARG A 132 -15.67 -9.02 -6.02
CA ARG A 132 -14.61 -9.22 -5.00
C ARG A 132 -14.44 -8.02 -4.07
N VAL A 133 -14.67 -6.80 -4.55
CA VAL A 133 -14.62 -5.57 -3.73
C VAL A 133 -15.99 -5.17 -3.17
N GLY A 134 -17.04 -5.97 -3.37
CA GLY A 134 -18.40 -5.66 -2.91
C GLY A 134 -19.04 -4.47 -3.64
N ALA A 135 -18.61 -4.16 -4.88
CA ALA A 135 -19.09 -3.05 -5.68
C ALA A 135 -20.00 -3.46 -6.87
N GLY A 136 -20.44 -4.72 -6.94
CA GLY A 136 -21.25 -5.23 -8.05
C GLY A 136 -22.56 -4.47 -8.28
N HIS A 137 -23.18 -3.93 -7.22
CA HIS A 137 -24.40 -3.12 -7.29
C HIS A 137 -24.17 -1.74 -7.93
N LEU A 138 -22.91 -1.30 -8.06
CA LEU A 138 -22.53 0.00 -8.62
C LEU A 138 -22.30 -0.04 -10.13
N VAL A 139 -22.34 -1.20 -10.76
CA VAL A 139 -21.89 -1.46 -12.14
C VAL A 139 -22.42 -0.47 -13.18
N ARG A 140 -23.64 0.06 -13.00
CA ARG A 140 -24.32 1.01 -13.89
C ARG A 140 -24.28 2.47 -13.39
N ARG A 141 -23.67 2.73 -12.23
CA ARG A 141 -23.56 4.08 -11.67
C ARG A 141 -22.51 4.89 -12.42
N VAL A 142 -22.68 6.19 -12.41
CA VAL A 142 -21.67 7.13 -12.93
C VAL A 142 -20.53 7.25 -11.92
N PRO A 143 -19.24 7.07 -12.33
CA PRO A 143 -18.11 7.06 -11.39
C PRO A 143 -17.98 8.35 -10.56
N ASN A 144 -18.26 9.51 -11.16
CA ASN A 144 -18.17 10.81 -10.48
C ASN A 144 -19.27 11.08 -9.44
N GLU A 145 -20.30 10.24 -9.38
CA GLU A 145 -21.42 10.35 -8.42
C GLU A 145 -21.27 9.41 -7.22
N LEU A 146 -20.17 8.68 -7.15
CA LEU A 146 -19.90 7.73 -6.07
C LEU A 146 -19.43 8.44 -4.80
N SER A 147 -19.82 7.92 -3.66
CA SER A 147 -19.19 8.29 -2.38
C SER A 147 -17.71 7.90 -2.36
N GLY A 148 -16.90 8.51 -1.49
CA GLY A 148 -15.47 8.22 -1.40
C GLY A 148 -15.16 6.73 -1.20
N GLY A 149 -15.91 6.04 -0.35
CA GLY A 149 -15.73 4.60 -0.12
C GLY A 149 -16.19 3.72 -1.29
N GLU A 150 -17.26 4.11 -2.01
CA GLU A 150 -17.68 3.44 -3.24
C GLU A 150 -16.63 3.61 -4.34
N LEU A 151 -16.13 4.82 -4.51
CA LEU A 151 -15.10 5.14 -5.48
C LEU A 151 -13.80 4.38 -5.19
N GLN A 152 -13.36 4.34 -3.93
CA GLN A 152 -12.18 3.58 -3.52
C GLN A 152 -12.28 2.12 -3.93
N ARG A 153 -13.43 1.48 -3.70
CA ARG A 153 -13.68 0.09 -4.12
C ARG A 153 -13.64 -0.07 -5.64
N VAL A 154 -14.19 0.88 -6.38
CA VAL A 154 -14.14 0.86 -7.86
C VAL A 154 -12.71 1.00 -8.37
N VAL A 155 -11.89 1.88 -7.80
CA VAL A 155 -10.47 2.03 -8.16
C VAL A 155 -9.69 0.75 -7.85
N ILE A 156 -9.95 0.11 -6.70
CA ILE A 156 -9.34 -1.20 -6.40
C ILE A 156 -9.77 -2.24 -7.43
N ALA A 157 -11.05 -2.29 -7.84
CA ALA A 157 -11.54 -3.21 -8.86
C ALA A 157 -10.90 -2.96 -10.23
N ALA A 158 -10.68 -1.68 -10.61
CA ALA A 158 -10.02 -1.31 -11.87
C ALA A 158 -8.55 -1.77 -11.94
N MET A 159 -7.89 -1.92 -10.80
CA MET A 159 -6.56 -2.54 -10.75
C MET A 159 -6.68 -4.08 -10.67
N LEU A 160 -7.62 -4.59 -9.88
CA LEU A 160 -7.80 -6.02 -9.64
C LEU A 160 -8.16 -6.80 -10.91
N VAL A 161 -8.90 -6.18 -11.83
CA VAL A 161 -9.30 -6.81 -13.11
C VAL A 161 -8.11 -7.29 -13.93
N LEU A 162 -6.94 -6.65 -13.79
CA LEU A 162 -5.70 -6.99 -14.49
C LEU A 162 -4.90 -8.10 -13.79
N ALA A 163 -5.29 -8.49 -12.57
CA ALA A 163 -4.56 -9.44 -11.72
C ALA A 163 -3.06 -9.11 -11.61
N PRO A 164 -2.69 -7.92 -11.11
CA PRO A 164 -1.31 -7.45 -11.14
C PRO A 164 -0.39 -8.31 -10.28
N GLU A 165 0.85 -8.46 -10.70
CA GLU A 165 1.90 -9.16 -9.95
C GLU A 165 2.49 -8.32 -8.82
N ILE A 166 2.32 -7.00 -8.88
CA ILE A 166 2.80 -6.03 -7.89
C ILE A 166 1.66 -5.08 -7.56
N TRP A 167 1.33 -4.98 -6.28
CA TRP A 167 0.39 -4.01 -5.74
C TRP A 167 1.14 -2.93 -4.98
N LEU A 168 0.94 -1.67 -5.38
CA LEU A 168 1.49 -0.48 -4.74
C LEU A 168 0.32 0.35 -4.23
N LEU A 169 0.14 0.40 -2.92
CA LEU A 169 -1.08 0.87 -2.28
C LEU A 169 -0.75 2.04 -1.35
N ASP A 170 -1.19 3.24 -1.73
CA ASP A 170 -1.01 4.48 -0.95
C ASP A 170 -2.34 4.84 -0.29
N GLU A 171 -2.45 4.65 1.02
CA GLU A 171 -3.66 4.84 1.83
C GLU A 171 -4.92 4.14 1.24
N PRO A 172 -4.84 2.85 0.86
CA PRO A 172 -5.87 2.19 0.05
C PRO A 172 -7.22 2.03 0.74
N ALA A 173 -7.28 2.26 2.03
CA ALA A 173 -8.47 2.04 2.85
C ALA A 173 -8.91 3.28 3.66
N SER A 174 -8.29 4.45 3.44
CA SER A 174 -8.56 5.67 4.20
C SER A 174 -10.00 6.18 4.09
N ALA A 175 -10.64 5.99 2.94
CA ALA A 175 -12.02 6.40 2.69
C ALA A 175 -13.08 5.33 3.07
N LEU A 176 -12.65 4.15 3.56
CA LEU A 176 -13.53 3.01 3.85
C LEU A 176 -13.97 3.01 5.31
N ASP A 177 -15.20 2.59 5.55
CA ASP A 177 -15.68 2.25 6.90
C ASP A 177 -14.91 1.04 7.47
N PRO A 178 -14.91 0.83 8.81
CA PRO A 178 -14.09 -0.22 9.42
C PRO A 178 -14.32 -1.63 8.89
N ALA A 179 -15.57 -2.01 8.57
CA ALA A 179 -15.88 -3.35 8.08
C ALA A 179 -15.40 -3.54 6.63
N THR A 180 -15.61 -2.55 5.77
CA THR A 180 -15.15 -2.54 4.38
C THR A 180 -13.61 -2.47 4.32
N ARG A 181 -12.97 -1.73 5.23
CA ARG A 181 -11.51 -1.64 5.36
C ARG A 181 -10.88 -2.99 5.65
N ALA A 182 -11.40 -3.74 6.61
CA ALA A 182 -10.92 -5.09 6.92
C ALA A 182 -11.03 -6.02 5.70
N GLY A 183 -12.13 -5.92 4.93
CA GLY A 183 -12.31 -6.64 3.67
C GLY A 183 -11.27 -6.29 2.61
N ALA A 184 -10.90 -5.01 2.49
CA ALA A 184 -9.88 -4.57 1.55
C ALA A 184 -8.48 -5.12 1.93
N TYR A 185 -8.11 -5.08 3.20
CA TYR A 185 -6.83 -5.68 3.65
C TYR A 185 -6.81 -7.20 3.46
N ALA A 186 -7.92 -7.89 3.73
CA ALA A 186 -8.04 -9.33 3.47
C ALA A 186 -7.88 -9.65 1.98
N LEU A 187 -8.44 -8.83 1.07
CA LEU A 187 -8.24 -8.95 -0.36
C LEU A 187 -6.76 -8.85 -0.74
N PHE A 188 -6.05 -7.84 -0.24
CA PHE A 188 -4.62 -7.68 -0.54
C PHE A 188 -3.78 -8.83 0.04
N ARG A 189 -4.14 -9.36 1.21
CA ARG A 189 -3.53 -10.58 1.75
C ARG A 189 -3.77 -11.79 0.87
N GLU A 190 -4.96 -11.92 0.29
CA GLU A 190 -5.27 -12.98 -0.68
C GLU A 190 -4.43 -12.84 -1.96
N GLU A 191 -4.29 -11.63 -2.50
CA GLU A 191 -3.43 -11.40 -3.67
C GLU A 191 -1.96 -11.74 -3.38
N ALA A 192 -1.45 -11.42 -2.20
CA ALA A 192 -0.12 -11.85 -1.79
C ALA A 192 -0.01 -13.40 -1.76
N ARG A 193 -1.00 -14.09 -1.18
CA ARG A 193 -1.03 -15.58 -1.17
C ARG A 193 -1.07 -16.19 -2.56
N ARG A 194 -1.60 -15.45 -3.55
CA ARG A 194 -1.59 -15.84 -4.98
C ARG A 194 -0.25 -15.57 -5.65
N GLY A 195 0.71 -14.98 -4.95
CA GLY A 195 2.07 -14.74 -5.43
C GLY A 195 2.37 -13.30 -5.78
N ALA A 196 1.44 -12.36 -5.62
CA ALA A 196 1.73 -10.94 -5.83
C ALA A 196 2.66 -10.37 -4.74
N ALA A 197 3.49 -9.40 -5.10
CA ALA A 197 4.16 -8.54 -4.13
C ALA A 197 3.21 -7.40 -3.75
N VAL A 198 2.86 -7.29 -2.48
CA VAL A 198 1.94 -6.26 -1.99
C VAL A 198 2.68 -5.29 -1.10
N VAL A 199 2.61 -4.00 -1.41
CA VAL A 199 3.24 -2.92 -0.64
C VAL A 199 2.16 -1.93 -0.25
N ILE A 200 1.94 -1.75 1.06
CA ILE A 200 0.90 -0.87 1.62
C ILE A 200 1.56 0.25 2.40
N ALA A 201 1.40 1.50 1.97
CA ALA A 201 1.74 2.67 2.75
C ALA A 201 0.47 3.18 3.44
N THR A 202 0.45 3.18 4.76
CA THR A 202 -0.68 3.66 5.57
C THR A 202 -0.27 3.92 7.00
N GLU A 203 -0.99 4.83 7.66
CA GLU A 203 -0.90 5.09 9.10
C GLU A 203 -1.82 4.16 9.92
N ASP A 204 -2.68 3.34 9.29
CA ASP A 204 -3.59 2.38 9.95
C ASP A 204 -2.83 1.14 10.46
N ALA A 205 -2.14 1.30 11.58
CA ALA A 205 -1.36 0.23 12.19
C ALA A 205 -2.21 -0.97 12.64
N ASP A 206 -3.41 -0.72 13.15
CA ASP A 206 -4.30 -1.78 13.64
C ASP A 206 -4.78 -2.68 12.49
N GLY A 207 -5.19 -2.07 11.35
CA GLY A 207 -5.68 -2.83 10.20
C GLY A 207 -4.60 -3.59 9.46
N VAL A 208 -3.42 -3.00 9.30
CA VAL A 208 -2.33 -3.62 8.51
C VAL A 208 -1.56 -4.66 9.32
N LEU A 209 -1.47 -4.52 10.65
CA LEU A 209 -0.77 -5.50 11.51
C LEU A 209 -1.29 -6.94 11.31
N GLU A 210 -2.59 -7.10 11.06
CA GLU A 210 -3.20 -8.43 10.87
C GLU A 210 -2.80 -9.10 9.55
N VAL A 211 -2.39 -8.32 8.55
CA VAL A 211 -2.12 -8.82 7.20
C VAL A 211 -0.66 -8.70 6.77
N ALA A 212 0.14 -7.85 7.42
CA ALA A 212 1.52 -7.61 7.03
C ALA A 212 2.47 -8.73 7.49
N ASP A 213 3.35 -9.16 6.59
CA ASP A 213 4.44 -10.08 6.90
C ASP A 213 5.72 -9.33 7.32
N ARG A 214 5.86 -8.09 6.85
CA ARG A 214 7.05 -7.26 7.06
C ARG A 214 6.65 -5.79 7.17
N ILE A 215 7.35 -5.05 7.98
CA ILE A 215 7.27 -3.61 8.07
C ILE A 215 8.61 -2.98 7.71
N ILE A 216 8.58 -1.91 6.92
CA ILE A 216 9.69 -1.01 6.67
C ILE A 216 9.28 0.36 7.20
N VAL A 217 10.01 0.85 8.20
CA VAL A 217 9.80 2.20 8.74
C VAL A 217 10.72 3.15 8.02
N LEU A 218 10.14 4.20 7.43
CA LEU A 218 10.88 5.26 6.77
C LEU A 218 11.04 6.46 7.69
N ASP A 219 12.23 7.04 7.72
CA ASP A 219 12.47 8.36 8.30
C ASP A 219 13.32 9.21 7.32
N ARG A 220 12.82 10.40 6.98
CA ARG A 220 13.50 11.39 6.10
C ARG A 220 14.06 10.79 4.82
N GLY A 221 13.31 9.89 4.18
CA GLY A 221 13.67 9.27 2.91
C GLY A 221 14.65 8.10 3.01
N GLN A 222 14.91 7.58 4.20
CA GLN A 222 15.77 6.42 4.44
C GLN A 222 15.01 5.31 5.15
N VAL A 223 15.47 4.07 4.99
CA VAL A 223 14.98 2.94 5.79
C VAL A 223 15.59 3.07 7.19
N ALA A 224 14.75 3.32 8.18
CA ALA A 224 15.16 3.41 9.57
C ALA A 224 15.06 2.05 10.29
N LEU A 225 13.97 1.30 10.05
CA LEU A 225 13.76 -0.04 10.61
C LEU A 225 13.16 -0.95 9.54
N ASP A 226 13.47 -2.25 9.64
CA ASP A 226 13.00 -3.27 8.71
C ASP A 226 12.93 -4.62 9.46
N GLY A 227 11.77 -5.26 9.46
CA GLY A 227 11.60 -6.51 10.18
C GLY A 227 10.16 -7.02 10.24
N ALA A 228 9.91 -7.97 11.14
CA ALA A 228 8.56 -8.42 11.43
C ALA A 228 7.78 -7.31 12.15
N PRO A 229 6.49 -7.07 11.80
CA PRO A 229 5.71 -5.97 12.37
C PRO A 229 5.66 -5.98 13.90
N ALA A 230 5.49 -7.16 14.50
CA ALA A 230 5.42 -7.29 15.96
C ALA A 230 6.73 -6.85 16.66
N ASP A 231 7.88 -7.21 16.09
CA ASP A 231 9.19 -6.88 16.67
C ASP A 231 9.50 -5.39 16.51
N VAL A 232 9.26 -4.84 15.33
CA VAL A 232 9.52 -3.43 15.02
C VAL A 232 8.62 -2.52 15.84
N LEU A 233 7.31 -2.74 15.86
CA LEU A 233 6.35 -1.91 16.57
C LEU A 233 6.51 -1.96 18.10
N ALA A 234 6.98 -3.07 18.64
CA ALA A 234 7.26 -3.20 20.06
C ALA A 234 8.61 -2.57 20.47
N SER A 235 9.48 -2.23 19.50
CA SER A 235 10.83 -1.75 19.76
C SER A 235 10.85 -0.29 20.25
N ASP A 236 11.79 0.03 21.15
CA ASP A 236 12.04 1.41 21.57
C ASP A 236 12.55 2.28 20.43
N ALA A 237 13.23 1.70 19.43
CA ALA A 237 13.68 2.40 18.25
C ALA A 237 12.50 2.94 17.42
N CYS A 238 11.43 2.16 17.23
CA CYS A 238 10.22 2.60 16.54
C CYS A 238 9.55 3.77 17.28
N TRP A 239 9.46 3.65 18.62
CA TRP A 239 8.90 4.71 19.44
C TRP A 239 9.74 5.99 19.43
N ALA A 240 11.06 5.89 19.45
CA ALA A 240 11.96 7.04 19.36
C ALA A 240 11.80 7.81 18.04
N LEU A 241 11.45 7.13 16.96
CA LEU A 241 11.10 7.76 15.68
C LEU A 241 9.77 8.54 15.75
N GLY A 242 8.92 8.25 16.74
CA GLY A 242 7.62 8.91 16.94
C GLY A 242 6.66 8.67 15.76
N VAL A 243 6.70 7.50 15.16
CA VAL A 243 5.84 7.13 14.02
C VAL A 243 4.50 6.49 14.46
N GLY A 244 4.30 6.33 15.78
CA GLY A 244 3.10 5.70 16.33
C GLY A 244 3.21 4.18 16.42
N SER A 245 2.12 3.55 16.81
CA SER A 245 1.98 2.09 16.94
C SER A 245 0.50 1.71 16.79
N THR A 246 0.14 0.48 17.16
CA THR A 246 -1.27 0.11 17.29
C THR A 246 -1.93 0.87 18.43
N THR A 247 -3.24 1.06 18.35
CA THR A 247 -4.03 1.70 19.43
C THR A 247 -3.78 1.03 20.79
N VAL A 248 -3.71 -0.31 20.81
CA VAL A 248 -3.42 -1.07 22.02
C VAL A 248 -2.01 -0.80 22.53
N GLY A 249 -1.01 -0.75 21.64
CA GLY A 249 0.37 -0.46 21.99
C GLY A 249 0.54 0.94 22.60
N GLU A 250 -0.11 1.93 22.05
CA GLU A 250 -0.09 3.30 22.56
C GLU A 250 -0.74 3.42 23.94
N LEU A 251 -1.94 2.84 24.09
CA LEU A 251 -2.63 2.79 25.38
C LEU A 251 -1.80 2.05 26.45
N TRP A 252 -1.16 0.95 26.08
CA TRP A 252 -0.31 0.19 27.00
C TRP A 252 0.88 1.02 27.48
N ARG A 253 1.58 1.72 26.58
CA ARG A 253 2.69 2.59 26.98
C ARG A 253 2.23 3.72 27.90
N ALA A 254 1.14 4.39 27.56
CA ALA A 254 0.58 5.45 28.41
C ALA A 254 0.18 4.91 29.80
N ALA A 255 -0.30 3.67 29.90
CA ALA A 255 -0.61 3.04 31.17
C ALA A 255 0.65 2.68 31.97
N THR A 256 1.72 2.19 31.31
CA THR A 256 2.98 1.82 31.97
C THR A 256 3.76 3.01 32.48
N GLU A 257 3.64 4.17 31.86
CA GLU A 257 4.19 5.44 32.39
C GLU A 257 3.57 5.80 33.75
N ARG A 258 2.28 5.48 33.96
CA ARG A 258 1.56 5.72 35.22
C ARG A 258 1.70 4.59 36.21
N THR A 259 1.91 3.37 35.75
CA THR A 259 2.00 2.15 36.55
C THR A 259 3.17 1.29 36.08
N PRO A 260 4.41 1.59 36.50
CA PRO A 260 5.61 0.91 36.03
C PRO A 260 5.59 -0.62 36.21
N ALA A 261 4.84 -1.13 37.18
CA ALA A 261 4.68 -2.59 37.38
C ALA A 261 4.06 -3.30 36.16
N MET A 262 3.34 -2.59 35.30
CA MET A 262 2.76 -3.13 34.05
C MET A 262 3.79 -3.23 32.91
N ALA A 263 4.96 -2.64 33.03
CA ALA A 263 5.98 -2.61 31.97
C ALA A 263 6.66 -3.95 31.69
N LEU A 264 6.42 -4.97 32.53
CA LEU A 264 7.03 -6.29 32.39
C LEU A 264 6.57 -7.01 31.10
N GLY A 265 7.53 -7.51 30.32
CA GLY A 265 7.28 -8.42 29.19
C GLY A 265 6.98 -7.75 27.84
N GLY A 266 7.38 -6.49 27.60
CA GLY A 266 7.25 -5.76 26.32
C GLY A 266 5.85 -5.20 26.06
N VAL A 267 5.69 -4.45 24.95
CA VAL A 267 4.45 -3.78 24.59
C VAL A 267 3.52 -4.74 23.81
N PRO A 268 2.28 -5.00 24.28
CA PRO A 268 1.31 -5.78 23.50
C PRO A 268 0.76 -4.93 22.36
N LEU A 269 0.64 -5.50 21.18
CA LEU A 269 0.14 -4.80 20.00
C LEU A 269 -1.33 -5.12 19.69
N THR A 270 -1.92 -6.10 20.36
CA THR A 270 -3.32 -6.51 20.20
C THR A 270 -4.03 -6.57 21.54
N LEU A 271 -5.36 -6.38 21.51
CA LEU A 271 -6.20 -6.48 22.72
C LEU A 271 -6.06 -7.85 23.40
N GLN A 272 -5.99 -8.93 22.62
CA GLN A 272 -5.79 -10.29 23.17
C GLN A 272 -4.46 -10.43 23.91
N ALA A 273 -3.38 -9.89 23.33
CA ALA A 273 -2.06 -9.89 23.97
C ALA A 273 -2.05 -9.04 25.25
N ALA A 274 -2.71 -7.88 25.24
CA ALA A 274 -2.85 -7.01 26.41
C ALA A 274 -3.65 -7.70 27.54
N THR A 275 -4.78 -8.30 27.22
CA THR A 275 -5.61 -9.04 28.19
C THR A 275 -4.84 -10.19 28.81
N ALA A 276 -4.11 -10.98 28.01
CA ALA A 276 -3.31 -12.09 28.52
C ALA A 276 -2.19 -11.63 29.47
N LYS A 277 -1.66 -10.43 29.29
CA LYS A 277 -0.66 -9.84 30.21
C LYS A 277 -1.26 -9.37 31.52
N VAL A 278 -2.39 -8.67 31.48
CA VAL A 278 -3.10 -8.19 32.67
C VAL A 278 -3.55 -9.36 33.57
N LEU A 279 -4.00 -10.47 32.96
CA LEU A 279 -4.42 -11.66 33.71
C LEU A 279 -3.26 -12.46 34.34
N ARG A 280 -2.00 -12.21 33.95
CA ARG A 280 -0.79 -12.84 34.48
C ARG A 280 -0.03 -11.97 35.49
N ALA A 281 -0.37 -10.69 35.58
CA ALA A 281 0.22 -9.72 36.51
C ALA A 281 -0.53 -9.72 37.84
#